data_8dc3186566310a5a2e12903bac5af976
#
_entry.id   8dc3186566310a5a2e12903bac5af976
#
_cell.length_a   1.000
_cell.length_b   1.000
_cell.length_c   1.000
_cell.angle_alpha   90.00
_cell.angle_beta   90.00
_cell.angle_gamma   90.00
#
_symmetry.space_group_name_H-M   'P 1'
#
loop_
_entity.id
_entity.type
_entity.pdbx_description
1 polymer ?
#
loop_
_entity_poly.entity_id
_entity_poly.type
_entity_poly.pdbx_seq_one_letter_code
_entity_poly.pdbx_strand_id
1 'polypeptide(L)'
;MNSLPAQLFVDGTFRDASTRARATLINPATEEVFTEVAAASPADAHAAVESAQRAWEGGWRNLAPGKRAEILFSIARILREHLEELAQLECANIGKPISDARDEIGLGARVFEYYAGAIGKFCGQTIPVARGGLDFTLREPMGVIAAIVPWNFPFPIACWKAAPALAAGNCVVLKPASLSPLTALRLGELAHAAGLPPGVLQVLPGPGSAIGDALVTHPLVRKVSFTGSTEIGQHIMELAARDLKRVSLELGGKSPNIVFADADWQRAADTSPMSVFANTGQDCCARSRVFVERGIYEAFVEKFVAATRKLIVGDPTQEATQLGPLVSASQRASVEDFLDDARKQGTKFACGGNRFGVPPSGGRDAEPPEGGTPNKGFYLEPAVLLDVDKSTRCWREEIFGPVVCIVPFDDEAQMLRDVNVSPYGLSGSIWTNNISRALRVARAVQSGVLSINSHSSVHVEAPFGGYKQSGLGRDLGMAAMEGYSELKNIYVAE
;
A
#
# COMPACT_ATOMS: atom_id res chain seq x y z
N MET A 1 28.57 -1.43 -3.35
CA MET A 1 27.33 -0.83 -2.79
C MET A 1 27.74 0.18 -1.74
N ASN A 2 27.22 1.42 -1.81
CA ASN A 2 27.34 2.35 -0.71
C ASN A 2 26.76 1.69 0.55
N SER A 3 27.22 2.08 1.75
CA SER A 3 26.72 1.49 3.01
C SER A 3 25.19 1.60 3.05
N LEU A 4 24.51 0.49 3.35
CA LEU A 4 23.04 0.48 3.50
C LEU A 4 22.60 1.48 4.57
N PRO A 5 21.47 2.19 4.38
CA PRO A 5 20.93 3.08 5.39
C PRO A 5 20.44 2.26 6.59
N ALA A 6 21.22 2.25 7.65
CA ALA A 6 21.02 1.34 8.79
C ALA A 6 20.73 2.05 10.11
N GLN A 7 20.47 3.36 10.06
CA GLN A 7 20.25 4.21 11.24
C GLN A 7 18.91 4.97 11.10
N LEU A 8 18.46 5.64 12.16
CA LEU A 8 17.34 6.59 12.09
C LEU A 8 17.74 7.77 11.22
N PHE A 9 16.82 8.29 10.40
CA PHE A 9 17.05 9.55 9.67
C PHE A 9 16.29 10.70 10.35
N VAL A 10 17.00 11.57 11.02
CA VAL A 10 16.43 12.65 11.82
C VAL A 10 17.27 13.93 11.65
N ASP A 11 16.61 15.07 11.49
CA ASP A 11 17.24 16.38 11.28
C ASP A 11 18.24 16.40 10.11
N GLY A 12 17.91 15.71 9.02
CA GLY A 12 18.75 15.65 7.82
C GLY A 12 19.98 14.76 7.95
N THR A 13 20.12 13.99 9.03
CA THR A 13 21.29 13.14 9.28
C THR A 13 20.91 11.77 9.78
N PHE A 14 21.77 10.77 9.52
CA PHE A 14 21.67 9.45 10.12
C PHE A 14 22.23 9.44 11.53
N ARG A 15 21.50 8.80 12.46
CA ARG A 15 21.92 8.62 13.85
C ARG A 15 21.41 7.31 14.43
N ASP A 16 22.13 6.76 15.40
CA ASP A 16 21.69 5.58 16.12
C ASP A 16 20.47 5.86 17.01
N ALA A 17 19.70 4.81 17.29
CA ALA A 17 18.62 4.89 18.28
C ALA A 17 19.21 5.19 19.67
N SER A 18 18.47 5.94 20.49
CA SER A 18 18.89 6.34 21.85
C SER A 18 19.21 5.14 22.74
N THR A 19 18.53 4.02 22.53
CA THR A 19 18.73 2.73 23.22
C THR A 19 19.83 1.86 22.58
N ARG A 20 20.33 2.24 21.39
CA ARG A 20 21.19 1.42 20.53
C ARG A 20 20.55 0.08 20.11
N ALA A 21 19.23 -0.06 20.25
CA ALA A 21 18.52 -1.24 19.80
C ALA A 21 18.59 -1.37 18.27
N ARG A 22 18.68 -2.60 17.79
CA ARG A 22 18.71 -2.91 16.36
C ARG A 22 17.69 -4.00 16.04
N ALA A 23 17.20 -4.02 14.82
CA ALA A 23 16.32 -5.04 14.28
C ALA A 23 17.02 -5.72 13.10
N THR A 24 16.97 -7.05 13.08
CA THR A 24 17.52 -7.85 11.99
C THR A 24 16.53 -7.92 10.83
N LEU A 25 17.01 -7.65 9.62
CA LEU A 25 16.25 -7.81 8.39
C LEU A 25 16.71 -9.09 7.68
N ILE A 26 15.72 -9.87 7.25
CA ILE A 26 15.92 -11.15 6.54
C ILE A 26 15.58 -10.95 5.07
N ASN A 27 16.43 -11.44 4.18
CA ASN A 27 16.08 -11.54 2.77
C ASN A 27 15.08 -12.71 2.58
N PRO A 28 13.83 -12.45 2.15
CA PRO A 28 12.80 -13.48 2.10
C PRO A 28 13.05 -14.52 0.98
N ALA A 29 13.89 -14.21 -0.01
CA ALA A 29 14.25 -15.14 -1.07
C ALA A 29 15.30 -16.17 -0.63
N THR A 30 16.16 -15.84 0.35
CA THR A 30 17.26 -16.70 0.80
C THR A 30 17.15 -17.15 2.24
N GLU A 31 16.25 -16.55 3.03
CA GLU A 31 16.09 -16.73 4.48
C GLU A 31 17.36 -16.33 5.28
N GLU A 32 18.26 -15.59 4.65
CA GLU A 32 19.51 -15.15 5.28
C GLU A 32 19.38 -13.75 5.86
N VAL A 33 20.20 -13.47 6.87
CA VAL A 33 20.28 -12.10 7.40
C VAL A 33 20.82 -11.19 6.33
N PHE A 34 20.02 -10.18 5.96
CA PHE A 34 20.38 -9.19 4.96
C PHE A 34 21.19 -8.04 5.58
N THR A 35 20.68 -7.48 6.67
CA THR A 35 21.33 -6.41 7.42
C THR A 35 20.66 -6.22 8.78
N GLU A 36 21.20 -5.31 9.58
CA GLU A 36 20.56 -4.82 10.81
C GLU A 36 20.30 -3.31 10.69
N VAL A 37 19.18 -2.85 11.21
CA VAL A 37 18.78 -1.45 11.22
C VAL A 37 18.50 -0.98 12.65
N ALA A 38 18.79 0.28 12.96
CA ALA A 38 18.46 0.88 14.25
C ALA A 38 16.94 0.79 14.51
N ALA A 39 16.56 0.46 15.73
CA ALA A 39 15.18 0.39 16.17
C ALA A 39 14.87 1.54 17.13
N ALA A 40 14.08 2.52 16.65
CA ALA A 40 13.70 3.69 17.43
C ALA A 40 12.94 3.30 18.71
N SER A 41 13.20 4.04 19.77
CA SER A 41 12.49 3.99 21.05
C SER A 41 11.36 5.03 21.10
N PRO A 42 10.45 4.98 22.08
CA PRO A 42 9.49 6.05 22.34
C PRO A 42 10.17 7.43 22.54
N ALA A 43 11.32 7.48 23.17
CA ALA A 43 12.09 8.73 23.35
C ALA A 43 12.57 9.29 22.00
N ASP A 44 13.01 8.44 21.08
CA ASP A 44 13.39 8.87 19.73
C ASP A 44 12.16 9.41 18.95
N ALA A 45 11.01 8.78 19.12
CA ALA A 45 9.76 9.24 18.50
C ALA A 45 9.36 10.63 19.04
N HIS A 46 9.41 10.85 20.34
CA HIS A 46 9.15 12.16 20.96
C HIS A 46 10.11 13.22 20.43
N ALA A 47 11.42 12.95 20.43
CA ALA A 47 12.44 13.87 19.97
C ALA A 47 12.27 14.24 18.47
N ALA A 48 11.89 13.27 17.63
CA ALA A 48 11.63 13.50 16.21
C ALA A 48 10.39 14.36 15.99
N VAL A 49 9.30 14.14 16.73
CA VAL A 49 8.09 14.98 16.65
C VAL A 49 8.38 16.42 17.09
N GLU A 50 9.12 16.61 18.19
CA GLU A 50 9.52 17.95 18.65
C GLU A 50 10.41 18.66 17.63
N SER A 51 11.35 17.91 17.01
CA SER A 51 12.18 18.46 15.94
C SER A 51 11.35 18.85 14.71
N ALA A 52 10.39 18.01 14.29
CA ALA A 52 9.47 18.34 13.22
C ALA A 52 8.64 19.60 13.52
N GLN A 53 8.19 19.76 14.76
CA GLN A 53 7.47 20.96 15.19
C GLN A 53 8.36 22.21 15.09
N ARG A 54 9.62 22.13 15.55
CA ARG A 54 10.56 23.24 15.41
C ARG A 54 10.82 23.60 13.94
N ALA A 55 10.98 22.62 13.06
CA ALA A 55 11.15 22.85 11.62
C ALA A 55 9.93 23.52 11.00
N TRP A 56 8.73 23.10 11.41
CA TRP A 56 7.46 23.65 10.95
C TRP A 56 7.33 25.14 11.36
N GLU A 57 7.57 25.46 12.63
CA GLU A 57 7.52 26.83 13.17
C GLU A 57 8.66 27.68 12.64
N GLY A 58 9.84 27.12 12.44
CA GLY A 58 11.06 27.74 12.00
C GLY A 58 11.08 28.22 10.54
N GLY A 59 10.00 28.02 9.80
CA GLY A 59 9.88 28.60 8.47
C GLY A 59 9.17 27.72 7.43
N TRP A 60 9.13 26.39 7.60
CA TRP A 60 8.55 25.50 6.60
C TRP A 60 7.07 25.83 6.29
N ARG A 61 6.25 26.06 7.31
CA ARG A 61 4.83 26.42 7.16
C ARG A 61 4.61 27.69 6.33
N ASN A 62 5.56 28.62 6.39
CA ASN A 62 5.48 29.93 5.74
C ASN A 62 6.24 29.97 4.41
N LEU A 63 6.90 28.86 4.03
CA LEU A 63 7.62 28.81 2.77
C LEU A 63 6.64 28.99 1.61
N ALA A 64 6.96 29.90 0.70
CA ALA A 64 6.10 30.19 -0.46
C ALA A 64 5.75 28.92 -1.23
N PRO A 65 4.49 28.77 -1.68
CA PRO A 65 4.04 27.57 -2.40
C PRO A 65 4.93 27.18 -3.59
N GLY A 66 5.41 28.17 -4.38
CA GLY A 66 6.33 27.93 -5.49
C GLY A 66 7.65 27.33 -5.05
N LYS A 67 8.19 27.73 -3.90
CA LYS A 67 9.44 27.16 -3.37
C LYS A 67 9.27 25.74 -2.87
N ARG A 68 8.13 25.43 -2.26
CA ARG A 68 7.80 24.03 -1.91
C ARG A 68 7.68 23.17 -3.18
N ALA A 69 7.04 23.68 -4.24
CA ALA A 69 6.93 22.98 -5.51
C ALA A 69 8.31 22.68 -6.12
N GLU A 70 9.22 23.65 -6.15
CA GLU A 70 10.60 23.45 -6.63
C GLU A 70 11.32 22.31 -5.90
N ILE A 71 11.17 22.24 -4.56
CA ILE A 71 11.76 21.17 -3.74
C ILE A 71 11.14 19.82 -4.09
N LEU A 72 9.81 19.72 -4.20
CA LEU A 72 9.13 18.46 -4.53
C LEU A 72 9.46 17.96 -5.96
N PHE A 73 9.59 18.87 -6.94
CA PHE A 73 10.10 18.52 -8.27
C PHE A 73 11.55 18.01 -8.22
N SER A 74 12.39 18.62 -7.38
CA SER A 74 13.78 18.16 -7.18
C SER A 74 13.82 16.77 -6.55
N ILE A 75 12.92 16.47 -5.59
CA ILE A 75 12.78 15.13 -5.01
C ILE A 75 12.38 14.15 -6.12
N ALA A 76 11.36 14.45 -6.92
CA ALA A 76 10.95 13.58 -8.02
C ALA A 76 12.08 13.27 -9.01
N ARG A 77 12.90 14.28 -9.32
CA ARG A 77 14.08 14.11 -10.20
C ARG A 77 15.13 13.19 -9.57
N ILE A 78 15.52 13.44 -8.33
CA ILE A 78 16.56 12.64 -7.66
C ILE A 78 16.12 11.19 -7.44
N LEU A 79 14.81 10.95 -7.21
CA LEU A 79 14.26 9.59 -7.11
C LEU A 79 14.39 8.82 -8.44
N ARG A 80 14.19 9.49 -9.59
CA ARG A 80 14.41 8.86 -10.91
C ARG A 80 15.88 8.58 -11.17
N GLU A 81 16.78 9.46 -10.74
CA GLU A 81 18.24 9.27 -10.85
C GLU A 81 18.71 8.06 -10.03
N HIS A 82 18.03 7.74 -8.90
CA HIS A 82 18.32 6.61 -8.04
C HIS A 82 17.36 5.42 -8.20
N LEU A 83 16.59 5.36 -9.31
CA LEU A 83 15.54 4.36 -9.51
C LEU A 83 16.08 2.92 -9.35
N GLU A 84 17.15 2.59 -10.04
CA GLU A 84 17.69 1.22 -10.02
C GLU A 84 18.25 0.84 -8.65
N GLU A 85 18.95 1.74 -7.97
CA GLU A 85 19.42 1.53 -6.60
C GLU A 85 18.26 1.22 -5.64
N LEU A 86 17.21 2.02 -5.69
CA LEU A 86 16.03 1.85 -4.84
C LEU A 86 15.26 0.57 -5.17
N ALA A 87 15.13 0.22 -6.45
CA ALA A 87 14.47 -1.00 -6.89
C ALA A 87 15.22 -2.26 -6.41
N GLN A 88 16.54 -2.29 -6.53
CA GLN A 88 17.36 -3.39 -6.01
C GLN A 88 17.26 -3.51 -4.49
N LEU A 89 17.20 -2.38 -3.78
CA LEU A 89 17.03 -2.36 -2.33
C LEU A 89 15.67 -2.91 -1.91
N GLU A 90 14.59 -2.53 -2.61
CA GLU A 90 13.24 -3.02 -2.38
C GLU A 90 13.14 -4.53 -2.66
N CYS A 91 13.67 -4.96 -3.81
CA CYS A 91 13.74 -6.36 -4.20
C CYS A 91 14.45 -7.22 -3.13
N ALA A 92 15.62 -6.80 -2.66
CA ALA A 92 16.37 -7.53 -1.64
C ALA A 92 15.71 -7.53 -0.25
N ASN A 93 15.05 -6.42 0.13
CA ASN A 93 14.47 -6.26 1.46
C ASN A 93 13.15 -7.03 1.64
N ILE A 94 12.30 -7.08 0.61
CA ILE A 94 10.96 -7.68 0.71
C ILE A 94 10.67 -8.79 -0.30
N GLY A 95 11.61 -9.11 -1.19
CA GLY A 95 11.45 -10.18 -2.18
C GLY A 95 10.54 -9.84 -3.36
N LYS A 96 10.28 -8.56 -3.61
CA LYS A 96 9.49 -8.11 -4.74
C LYS A 96 10.23 -8.33 -6.05
N PRO A 97 9.57 -8.80 -7.15
CA PRO A 97 10.21 -8.89 -8.46
C PRO A 97 10.80 -7.55 -8.88
N ILE A 98 12.01 -7.58 -9.46
CA ILE A 98 12.76 -6.36 -9.79
C ILE A 98 12.03 -5.46 -10.79
N SER A 99 11.26 -6.02 -11.72
CA SER A 99 10.40 -5.27 -12.63
C SER A 99 9.35 -4.45 -11.88
N ASP A 100 8.64 -5.09 -10.93
CA ASP A 100 7.62 -4.43 -10.13
C ASP A 100 8.23 -3.37 -9.20
N ALA A 101 9.41 -3.67 -8.63
CA ALA A 101 10.13 -2.71 -7.80
C ALA A 101 10.49 -1.44 -8.59
N ARG A 102 10.97 -1.56 -9.83
CA ARG A 102 11.26 -0.38 -10.69
C ARG A 102 10.01 0.44 -10.98
N ASP A 103 8.91 -0.20 -11.31
CA ASP A 103 7.64 0.47 -11.58
C ASP A 103 7.13 1.25 -10.35
N GLU A 104 7.27 0.68 -9.16
CA GLU A 104 6.86 1.29 -7.90
C GLU A 104 7.75 2.48 -7.49
N ILE A 105 9.07 2.39 -7.71
CA ILE A 105 9.95 3.54 -7.49
C ILE A 105 9.61 4.66 -8.47
N GLY A 106 9.36 4.33 -9.74
CA GLY A 106 8.90 5.26 -10.76
C GLY A 106 7.56 5.94 -10.38
N LEU A 107 6.62 5.15 -9.83
CA LEU A 107 5.35 5.66 -9.30
C LEU A 107 5.57 6.64 -8.13
N GLY A 108 6.47 6.33 -7.19
CA GLY A 108 6.83 7.22 -6.09
C GLY A 108 7.33 8.58 -6.56
N ALA A 109 8.20 8.61 -7.59
CA ALA A 109 8.66 9.85 -8.21
C ALA A 109 7.50 10.63 -8.86
N ARG A 110 6.58 9.95 -9.57
CA ARG A 110 5.38 10.58 -10.15
C ARG A 110 4.46 11.20 -9.09
N VAL A 111 4.34 10.59 -7.91
CA VAL A 111 3.55 11.12 -6.80
C VAL A 111 4.10 12.48 -6.34
N PHE A 112 5.40 12.60 -6.14
CA PHE A 112 6.03 13.89 -5.80
C PHE A 112 5.83 14.93 -6.90
N GLU A 113 5.97 14.55 -8.17
CA GLU A 113 5.77 15.43 -9.33
C GLU A 113 4.32 15.93 -9.43
N TYR A 114 3.34 15.03 -9.23
CA TYR A 114 1.93 15.39 -9.23
C TYR A 114 1.62 16.45 -8.17
N TYR A 115 2.04 16.20 -6.92
CA TYR A 115 1.75 17.14 -5.84
C TYR A 115 2.56 18.44 -5.95
N ALA A 116 3.77 18.42 -6.48
CA ALA A 116 4.51 19.65 -6.82
C ALA A 116 3.70 20.52 -7.79
N GLY A 117 3.13 19.91 -8.84
CA GLY A 117 2.27 20.60 -9.80
C GLY A 117 0.90 21.02 -9.24
N ALA A 118 0.42 20.36 -8.17
CA ALA A 118 -0.87 20.62 -7.55
C ALA A 118 -0.87 21.80 -6.57
N ILE A 119 0.27 22.13 -5.97
CA ILE A 119 0.40 23.18 -4.93
C ILE A 119 -0.24 24.48 -5.34
N GLY A 120 0.05 24.99 -6.54
CA GLY A 120 -0.46 26.26 -7.06
C GLY A 120 -1.95 26.24 -7.47
N LYS A 121 -2.60 25.08 -7.40
CA LYS A 121 -4.02 24.87 -7.72
C LYS A 121 -4.87 24.55 -6.48
N PHE A 122 -4.24 24.48 -5.32
CA PHE A 122 -4.88 24.15 -4.05
C PHE A 122 -5.37 25.43 -3.37
N CYS A 123 -6.51 25.95 -3.83
CA CYS A 123 -7.05 27.25 -3.45
C CYS A 123 -8.19 27.13 -2.43
N GLY A 124 -8.42 28.25 -1.69
CA GLY A 124 -9.66 28.49 -0.99
C GLY A 124 -10.76 29.01 -1.94
N GLN A 125 -11.86 29.45 -1.36
CA GLN A 125 -13.03 29.96 -2.08
C GLN A 125 -13.39 31.37 -1.62
N THR A 126 -13.94 32.19 -2.49
CA THR A 126 -14.64 33.42 -2.12
C THR A 126 -16.14 33.09 -2.08
N ILE A 127 -16.79 33.37 -0.97
CA ILE A 127 -18.17 32.92 -0.69
C ILE A 127 -19.10 34.15 -0.62
N PRO A 128 -20.14 34.25 -1.47
CA PRO A 128 -21.13 35.30 -1.35
C PRO A 128 -21.98 35.05 -0.09
N VAL A 129 -22.06 36.06 0.78
CA VAL A 129 -22.83 36.01 2.01
C VAL A 129 -23.99 37.02 2.02
N ALA A 130 -25.09 36.66 2.65
CA ALA A 130 -26.35 37.41 2.60
C ALA A 130 -26.26 38.84 3.20
N ARG A 131 -25.27 39.09 4.09
CA ARG A 131 -25.11 40.41 4.75
C ARG A 131 -24.21 41.39 4.01
N GLY A 132 -23.66 41.00 2.84
CA GLY A 132 -22.58 41.75 2.20
C GLY A 132 -21.24 41.50 2.90
N GLY A 133 -20.20 42.28 2.53
CA GLY A 133 -18.84 42.06 2.99
C GLY A 133 -18.07 41.03 2.17
N LEU A 134 -16.84 40.76 2.53
CA LEU A 134 -15.96 39.77 1.90
C LEU A 134 -15.83 38.55 2.77
N ASP A 135 -16.25 37.40 2.27
CA ASP A 135 -16.05 36.10 2.95
C ASP A 135 -15.20 35.18 2.07
N PHE A 136 -14.19 34.57 2.67
CA PHE A 136 -13.29 33.66 1.95
C PHE A 136 -12.69 32.59 2.85
N THR A 137 -12.27 31.48 2.23
CA THR A 137 -11.59 30.41 2.94
C THR A 137 -10.11 30.33 2.61
N LEU A 138 -9.33 29.89 3.59
CA LEU A 138 -7.91 29.54 3.45
C LEU A 138 -7.69 28.07 3.72
N ARG A 139 -6.75 27.45 3.00
CA ARG A 139 -6.22 26.12 3.29
C ARG A 139 -4.91 26.29 4.05
N GLU A 140 -4.86 25.79 5.27
CA GLU A 140 -3.69 25.91 6.16
C GLU A 140 -3.10 24.52 6.47
N PRO A 141 -1.76 24.40 6.61
CA PRO A 141 -1.15 23.16 7.07
C PRO A 141 -1.54 22.85 8.51
N MET A 142 -1.69 21.56 8.82
CA MET A 142 -2.05 21.10 10.16
C MET A 142 -0.89 21.18 11.16
N GLY A 143 0.35 20.93 10.71
CA GLY A 143 1.53 20.85 11.55
C GLY A 143 2.32 19.57 11.36
N VAL A 144 2.55 18.79 12.42
CA VAL A 144 3.26 17.53 12.35
C VAL A 144 2.30 16.37 12.05
N ILE A 145 2.66 15.57 11.05
CA ILE A 145 1.92 14.38 10.61
C ILE A 145 2.71 13.13 10.99
N ALA A 146 2.09 12.18 11.67
CA ALA A 146 2.61 10.83 11.82
C ALA A 146 2.13 9.97 10.64
N ALA A 147 3.05 9.55 9.77
CA ALA A 147 2.80 8.68 8.64
C ALA A 147 3.31 7.27 8.95
N ILE A 148 2.44 6.28 9.03
CA ILE A 148 2.77 4.90 9.35
C ILE A 148 2.45 4.04 8.13
N VAL A 149 3.46 3.38 7.57
CA VAL A 149 3.36 2.70 6.28
C VAL A 149 3.64 1.20 6.38
N PRO A 150 3.03 0.39 5.50
CA PRO A 150 3.13 -1.08 5.53
C PRO A 150 4.42 -1.58 4.85
N TRP A 151 4.56 -2.90 4.82
CA TRP A 151 5.72 -3.58 4.24
C TRP A 151 5.51 -4.08 2.80
N ASN A 152 4.27 -4.14 2.29
CA ASN A 152 3.97 -4.74 0.99
C ASN A 152 4.21 -3.80 -0.21
N PHE A 153 4.01 -2.50 -0.02
CA PHE A 153 4.34 -1.43 -0.96
C PHE A 153 5.06 -0.30 -0.21
N PRO A 154 6.26 -0.57 0.37
CA PRO A 154 6.86 0.35 1.33
C PRO A 154 7.19 1.71 0.73
N PHE A 155 7.84 1.72 -0.44
CA PHE A 155 8.26 2.97 -1.08
C PHE A 155 7.09 3.79 -1.64
N PRO A 156 6.17 3.24 -2.48
CA PRO A 156 5.08 4.03 -3.02
C PRO A 156 4.16 4.60 -1.94
N ILE A 157 3.80 3.79 -0.92
CA ILE A 157 2.91 4.28 0.15
C ILE A 157 3.61 5.33 1.03
N ALA A 158 4.92 5.23 1.25
CA ALA A 158 5.67 6.31 1.89
C ALA A 158 5.56 7.62 1.09
N CYS A 159 5.68 7.54 -0.24
CA CYS A 159 5.51 8.70 -1.13
C CYS A 159 4.06 9.23 -1.13
N TRP A 160 3.05 8.34 -1.12
CA TRP A 160 1.63 8.73 -1.08
C TRP A 160 1.28 9.56 0.15
N LYS A 161 1.94 9.27 1.28
CA LYS A 161 1.69 10.00 2.52
C LYS A 161 2.60 11.23 2.67
N ALA A 162 3.86 11.11 2.31
CA ALA A 162 4.81 12.20 2.47
C ALA A 162 4.55 13.35 1.47
N ALA A 163 4.38 13.05 0.17
CA ALA A 163 4.30 14.08 -0.84
C ALA A 163 3.12 15.05 -0.67
N PRO A 164 1.85 14.59 -0.49
CA PRO A 164 0.72 15.51 -0.27
C PRO A 164 0.83 16.27 1.08
N ALA A 165 1.36 15.62 2.12
CA ALA A 165 1.58 16.28 3.41
C ALA A 165 2.58 17.43 3.30
N LEU A 166 3.73 17.20 2.64
CA LEU A 166 4.76 18.21 2.37
C LEU A 166 4.23 19.31 1.44
N ALA A 167 3.49 18.95 0.39
CA ALA A 167 2.86 19.90 -0.54
C ALA A 167 1.91 20.85 0.18
N ALA A 168 1.12 20.35 1.14
CA ALA A 168 0.24 21.16 1.96
C ALA A 168 0.98 22.00 3.03
N GLY A 169 2.30 21.83 3.21
CA GLY A 169 3.11 22.59 4.14
C GLY A 169 3.26 21.98 5.55
N ASN A 170 2.96 20.70 5.70
CA ASN A 170 3.18 19.96 6.94
C ASN A 170 4.60 19.40 7.03
N CYS A 171 5.03 19.04 8.26
CA CYS A 171 6.19 18.19 8.49
C CYS A 171 5.74 16.75 8.73
N VAL A 172 6.57 15.77 8.36
CA VAL A 172 6.24 14.36 8.40
C VAL A 172 7.24 13.57 9.25
N VAL A 173 6.73 12.82 10.22
CA VAL A 173 7.46 11.75 10.89
C VAL A 173 6.97 10.43 10.30
N LEU A 174 7.78 9.83 9.45
CA LEU A 174 7.49 8.60 8.71
C LEU A 174 7.98 7.39 9.50
N LYS A 175 7.07 6.50 9.83
CA LYS A 175 7.35 5.21 10.45
C LYS A 175 7.14 4.09 9.44
N PRO A 176 8.20 3.57 8.81
CA PRO A 176 8.10 2.38 7.96
C PRO A 176 7.80 1.12 8.78
N ALA A 177 7.28 0.09 8.12
CA ALA A 177 7.18 -1.23 8.73
C ALA A 177 8.57 -1.77 9.12
N SER A 178 8.63 -2.53 10.23
CA SER A 178 9.90 -3.08 10.72
C SER A 178 10.59 -4.00 9.71
N LEU A 179 9.82 -4.66 8.84
CA LEU A 179 10.34 -5.57 7.81
C LEU A 179 10.94 -4.84 6.59
N SER A 180 10.53 -3.59 6.32
CA SER A 180 10.86 -2.90 5.07
C SER A 180 11.22 -1.42 5.27
N PRO A 181 12.21 -1.09 6.11
CA PRO A 181 12.50 0.31 6.42
C PRO A 181 13.46 0.99 5.43
N LEU A 182 14.20 0.22 4.61
CA LEU A 182 15.41 0.70 3.96
C LEU A 182 15.13 1.75 2.87
N THR A 183 14.14 1.51 2.01
CA THR A 183 13.77 2.46 0.96
C THR A 183 13.15 3.74 1.52
N ALA A 184 12.45 3.67 2.65
CA ALA A 184 11.94 4.85 3.36
C ALA A 184 13.09 5.69 3.98
N LEU A 185 14.11 5.05 4.54
CA LEU A 185 15.32 5.73 5.03
C LEU A 185 16.05 6.44 3.90
N ARG A 186 16.16 5.76 2.76
CA ARG A 186 16.79 6.35 1.57
C ARG A 186 15.96 7.50 0.99
N LEU A 187 14.62 7.40 1.05
CA LEU A 187 13.74 8.52 0.69
C LEU A 187 14.02 9.78 1.55
N GLY A 188 14.19 9.63 2.86
CA GLY A 188 14.53 10.73 3.75
C GLY A 188 15.84 11.42 3.37
N GLU A 189 16.88 10.63 3.14
CA GLU A 189 18.20 11.12 2.72
C GLU A 189 18.15 11.83 1.36
N LEU A 190 17.52 11.21 0.36
CA LEU A 190 17.41 11.78 -0.99
C LEU A 190 16.53 13.04 -1.00
N ALA A 191 15.48 13.10 -0.20
CA ALA A 191 14.66 14.28 -0.06
C ALA A 191 15.46 15.46 0.56
N HIS A 192 16.29 15.18 1.56
CA HIS A 192 17.19 16.18 2.12
C HIS A 192 18.22 16.66 1.09
N ALA A 193 18.86 15.75 0.36
CA ALA A 193 19.78 16.07 -0.74
C ALA A 193 19.13 16.90 -1.86
N ALA A 194 17.81 16.73 -2.07
CA ALA A 194 17.02 17.53 -3.02
C ALA A 194 16.67 18.94 -2.49
N GLY A 195 17.07 19.29 -1.28
CA GLY A 195 16.87 20.61 -0.68
C GLY A 195 15.73 20.69 0.34
N LEU A 196 15.16 19.55 0.76
CA LEU A 196 14.17 19.55 1.84
C LEU A 196 14.88 19.93 3.17
N PRO A 197 14.39 20.94 3.93
CA PRO A 197 15.06 21.37 5.15
C PRO A 197 15.12 20.28 6.23
N PRO A 198 16.15 20.28 7.09
CA PRO A 198 16.23 19.39 8.25
C PRO A 198 14.96 19.43 9.09
N GLY A 199 14.52 18.30 9.62
CA GLY A 199 13.33 18.18 10.46
C GLY A 199 11.99 18.11 9.71
N VAL A 200 11.92 18.46 8.43
CA VAL A 200 10.67 18.48 7.65
C VAL A 200 10.19 17.06 7.29
N LEU A 201 11.10 16.15 6.96
CA LEU A 201 10.83 14.71 6.80
C LEU A 201 11.83 13.95 7.67
N GLN A 202 11.30 13.12 8.56
CA GLN A 202 12.07 12.26 9.44
C GLN A 202 11.60 10.82 9.31
N VAL A 203 12.53 9.87 9.39
CA VAL A 203 12.21 8.43 9.21
C VAL A 203 12.70 7.63 10.41
N LEU A 204 11.74 6.96 11.06
CA LEU A 204 11.95 6.20 12.29
C LEU A 204 11.61 4.73 12.07
N PRO A 205 12.58 3.87 11.68
CA PRO A 205 12.38 2.43 11.71
C PRO A 205 12.26 1.95 13.16
N GLY A 206 11.44 0.93 13.37
CA GLY A 206 11.25 0.33 14.70
C GLY A 206 9.91 -0.39 14.83
N PRO A 207 9.74 -1.19 15.90
CA PRO A 207 8.51 -1.96 16.14
C PRO A 207 7.29 -1.04 16.30
N GLY A 208 6.17 -1.41 15.68
CA GLY A 208 4.90 -0.69 15.85
C GLY A 208 4.45 -0.62 17.30
N SER A 209 4.64 -1.71 18.05
CA SER A 209 4.34 -1.79 19.48
C SER A 209 5.20 -0.87 20.37
N ALA A 210 6.36 -0.44 19.89
CA ALA A 210 7.23 0.47 20.66
C ALA A 210 6.95 1.94 20.37
N ILE A 211 6.88 2.30 19.07
CA ILE A 211 6.82 3.72 18.67
C ILE A 211 5.50 4.14 18.03
N GLY A 212 4.64 3.20 17.64
CA GLY A 212 3.34 3.50 17.02
C GLY A 212 2.45 4.34 17.93
N ASP A 213 2.18 3.84 19.13
CA ASP A 213 1.34 4.53 20.11
C ASP A 213 1.95 5.85 20.57
N ALA A 214 3.29 5.90 20.72
CA ALA A 214 4.00 7.14 21.09
C ALA A 214 3.80 8.24 20.02
N LEU A 215 3.81 7.89 18.73
CA LEU A 215 3.52 8.83 17.66
C LEU A 215 2.04 9.23 17.63
N VAL A 216 1.13 8.27 17.75
CA VAL A 216 -0.33 8.50 17.68
C VAL A 216 -0.80 9.40 18.83
N THR A 217 -0.28 9.18 20.04
CA THR A 217 -0.70 9.92 21.25
C THR A 217 0.09 11.21 21.50
N HIS A 218 1.13 11.49 20.72
CA HIS A 218 1.96 12.68 20.94
C HIS A 218 1.15 13.99 20.75
N PRO A 219 1.16 14.95 21.69
CA PRO A 219 0.28 16.12 21.66
C PRO A 219 0.54 17.05 20.46
N LEU A 220 1.75 17.08 19.92
CA LEU A 220 2.11 17.91 18.76
C LEU A 220 1.76 17.23 17.42
N VAL A 221 1.43 15.93 17.39
CA VAL A 221 0.94 15.26 16.19
C VAL A 221 -0.51 15.65 15.96
N ARG A 222 -0.80 16.26 14.82
CA ARG A 222 -2.14 16.76 14.47
C ARG A 222 -2.93 15.81 13.61
N LYS A 223 -2.24 14.97 12.84
CA LYS A 223 -2.86 13.93 12.00
C LYS A 223 -2.03 12.66 12.02
N VAL A 224 -2.74 11.55 12.01
CA VAL A 224 -2.19 10.21 11.77
C VAL A 224 -2.66 9.72 10.41
N SER A 225 -1.73 9.31 9.56
CA SER A 225 -2.01 8.66 8.29
C SER A 225 -1.41 7.25 8.33
N PHE A 226 -2.27 6.24 8.28
CA PHE A 226 -1.90 4.84 8.45
C PHE A 226 -2.33 4.00 7.26
N THR A 227 -1.48 3.06 6.86
CA THR A 227 -1.84 1.95 5.98
C THR A 227 -1.36 0.65 6.63
N GLY A 228 -2.25 -0.34 6.75
CA GLY A 228 -1.96 -1.63 7.36
C GLY A 228 -3.21 -2.46 7.67
N SER A 229 -3.17 -3.29 8.71
CA SER A 229 -4.30 -4.15 9.07
C SER A 229 -5.47 -3.37 9.68
N THR A 230 -6.68 -3.90 9.51
CA THR A 230 -7.91 -3.33 10.06
C THR A 230 -7.85 -3.22 11.59
N GLU A 231 -7.32 -4.24 12.26
CA GLU A 231 -7.19 -4.27 13.72
C GLU A 231 -6.31 -3.12 14.24
N ILE A 232 -5.14 -2.90 13.63
CA ILE A 232 -4.26 -1.78 14.01
C ILE A 232 -4.89 -0.43 13.66
N GLY A 233 -5.63 -0.35 12.55
CA GLY A 233 -6.38 0.87 12.20
C GLY A 233 -7.44 1.23 13.24
N GLN A 234 -8.17 0.25 13.78
CA GLN A 234 -9.13 0.44 14.87
C GLN A 234 -8.44 0.93 16.15
N HIS A 235 -7.32 0.30 16.54
CA HIS A 235 -6.52 0.73 17.69
C HIS A 235 -6.03 2.19 17.54
N ILE A 236 -5.54 2.56 16.36
CA ILE A 236 -5.12 3.95 16.08
C ILE A 236 -6.30 4.92 16.23
N MET A 237 -7.50 4.57 15.75
CA MET A 237 -8.68 5.41 15.93
C MET A 237 -9.04 5.60 17.40
N GLU A 238 -8.99 4.55 18.21
CA GLU A 238 -9.25 4.64 19.64
C GLU A 238 -8.27 5.58 20.34
N LEU A 239 -6.99 5.50 20.04
CA LEU A 239 -5.98 6.38 20.60
C LEU A 239 -6.14 7.83 20.12
N ALA A 240 -6.35 8.02 18.82
CA ALA A 240 -6.49 9.35 18.22
C ALA A 240 -7.74 10.11 18.69
N ALA A 241 -8.80 9.38 19.05
CA ALA A 241 -10.05 9.96 19.53
C ALA A 241 -9.88 10.79 20.82
N ARG A 242 -8.91 10.47 21.68
CA ARG A 242 -8.65 11.17 22.94
C ARG A 242 -8.35 12.65 22.74
N ASP A 243 -7.61 12.99 21.67
CA ASP A 243 -7.17 14.34 21.34
C ASP A 243 -7.86 14.89 20.08
N LEU A 244 -8.90 14.21 19.57
CA LEU A 244 -9.63 14.57 18.34
C LEU A 244 -8.70 14.75 17.13
N LYS A 245 -7.64 13.93 17.02
CA LYS A 245 -6.70 14.01 15.90
C LYS A 245 -7.38 13.64 14.59
N ARG A 246 -6.95 14.28 13.52
CA ARG A 246 -7.33 13.84 12.17
C ARG A 246 -6.72 12.48 11.87
N VAL A 247 -7.49 11.58 11.25
CA VAL A 247 -7.03 10.24 10.90
C VAL A 247 -7.38 9.95 9.44
N SER A 248 -6.45 9.34 8.70
CA SER A 248 -6.74 8.64 7.46
C SER A 248 -6.20 7.21 7.55
N LEU A 249 -7.02 6.25 7.16
CA LEU A 249 -6.74 4.83 7.28
C LEU A 249 -6.96 4.17 5.92
N GLU A 250 -5.94 3.46 5.44
CA GLU A 250 -6.02 2.55 4.30
C GLU A 250 -5.76 1.15 4.83
N LEU A 251 -6.79 0.30 4.80
CA LEU A 251 -6.81 -0.97 5.51
C LEU A 251 -7.02 -2.14 4.54
N GLY A 252 -7.28 -3.31 5.10
CA GLY A 252 -7.43 -4.54 4.35
C GLY A 252 -8.58 -4.56 3.33
N GLY A 253 -8.56 -5.52 2.44
CA GLY A 253 -9.56 -5.71 1.40
C GLY A 253 -9.91 -7.18 1.15
N LYS A 254 -11.08 -7.40 0.55
CA LYS A 254 -11.51 -8.69 -0.01
C LYS A 254 -12.22 -8.41 -1.33
N SER A 255 -11.46 -7.87 -2.27
CA SER A 255 -11.97 -7.22 -3.47
C SER A 255 -12.61 -8.22 -4.44
N PRO A 256 -13.78 -7.89 -5.03
CA PRO A 256 -14.42 -8.72 -6.03
C PRO A 256 -13.82 -8.50 -7.42
N ASN A 257 -13.83 -9.56 -8.23
CA ASN A 257 -13.70 -9.52 -9.69
C ASN A 257 -14.97 -10.12 -10.27
N ILE A 258 -15.80 -9.34 -10.95
CA ILE A 258 -17.12 -9.75 -11.45
C ILE A 258 -17.04 -9.87 -12.97
N VAL A 259 -17.32 -11.06 -13.51
CA VAL A 259 -17.19 -11.35 -14.94
C VAL A 259 -18.52 -11.84 -15.49
N PHE A 260 -19.14 -11.02 -16.36
CA PHE A 260 -20.36 -11.35 -17.08
C PHE A 260 -20.07 -12.08 -18.39
N ALA A 261 -21.02 -12.88 -18.87
CA ALA A 261 -20.87 -13.69 -20.09
C ALA A 261 -20.73 -12.86 -21.37
N ASP A 262 -21.23 -11.62 -21.37
CA ASP A 262 -21.12 -10.69 -22.49
C ASP A 262 -19.77 -9.95 -22.56
N ALA A 263 -18.90 -10.13 -21.59
CA ALA A 263 -17.57 -9.54 -21.56
C ALA A 263 -16.61 -10.20 -22.56
N ASP A 264 -15.47 -9.57 -22.79
CA ASP A 264 -14.26 -10.25 -23.25
C ASP A 264 -13.71 -11.10 -22.08
N TRP A 265 -14.45 -12.18 -21.78
CA TRP A 265 -14.14 -13.03 -20.62
C TRP A 265 -12.83 -13.81 -20.81
N GLN A 266 -12.41 -14.06 -22.06
CA GLN A 266 -11.13 -14.68 -22.37
C GLN A 266 -9.98 -13.82 -21.87
N ARG A 267 -10.01 -12.53 -22.22
CA ARG A 267 -9.04 -11.55 -21.71
C ARG A 267 -9.13 -11.40 -20.19
N ALA A 268 -10.34 -11.36 -19.64
CA ALA A 268 -10.54 -11.34 -18.20
C ALA A 268 -9.87 -12.54 -17.52
N ALA A 269 -10.03 -13.77 -18.05
CA ALA A 269 -9.43 -14.99 -17.51
C ALA A 269 -7.89 -14.98 -17.62
N ASP A 270 -7.34 -14.46 -18.74
CA ASP A 270 -5.89 -14.39 -18.95
C ASP A 270 -5.20 -13.37 -18.01
N THR A 271 -5.86 -12.24 -17.73
CA THR A 271 -5.27 -11.14 -16.96
C THR A 271 -5.60 -11.18 -15.46
N SER A 272 -6.68 -11.84 -15.07
CA SER A 272 -7.11 -11.91 -13.67
C SER A 272 -6.11 -12.56 -12.72
N PRO A 273 -5.30 -13.58 -13.09
CA PRO A 273 -4.29 -14.12 -12.20
C PRO A 273 -3.37 -13.04 -11.62
N MET A 274 -2.87 -12.12 -12.45
CA MET A 274 -2.01 -11.02 -11.95
C MET A 274 -2.76 -9.99 -11.10
N SER A 275 -4.09 -9.87 -11.23
CA SER A 275 -4.87 -8.99 -10.34
C SER A 275 -5.03 -9.55 -8.91
N VAL A 276 -4.67 -10.81 -8.72
CA VAL A 276 -4.68 -11.49 -7.41
C VAL A 276 -3.28 -11.78 -6.92
N PHE A 277 -2.42 -12.29 -7.82
CA PHE A 277 -1.14 -12.88 -7.43
C PHE A 277 0.04 -11.92 -7.54
N ALA A 278 -0.12 -10.73 -8.16
CA ALA A 278 0.91 -9.69 -8.11
C ALA A 278 1.38 -9.46 -6.67
N ASN A 279 2.66 -9.18 -6.50
CA ASN A 279 3.32 -9.10 -5.19
C ASN A 279 3.06 -10.34 -4.30
N THR A 280 2.90 -11.52 -4.93
CA THR A 280 2.58 -12.80 -4.28
C THR A 280 1.27 -12.73 -3.46
N GLY A 281 0.27 -11.97 -3.96
CA GLY A 281 -1.02 -11.78 -3.31
C GLY A 281 -0.99 -10.91 -2.05
N GLN A 282 0.14 -10.28 -1.77
CA GLN A 282 0.34 -9.36 -0.62
C GLN A 282 -0.11 -7.94 -1.00
N ASP A 283 -1.34 -7.83 -1.48
CA ASP A 283 -1.94 -6.60 -1.97
C ASP A 283 -3.34 -6.42 -1.36
N CYS A 284 -3.58 -5.29 -0.71
CA CYS A 284 -4.88 -4.91 -0.17
C CYS A 284 -5.96 -4.82 -1.25
N CYS A 285 -5.57 -4.56 -2.52
CA CYS A 285 -6.45 -4.52 -3.68
C CYS A 285 -6.64 -5.88 -4.37
N ALA A 286 -5.98 -6.96 -3.95
CA ALA A 286 -6.05 -8.27 -4.60
C ALA A 286 -7.50 -8.71 -4.87
N ARG A 287 -7.81 -9.04 -6.15
CA ARG A 287 -9.15 -9.51 -6.56
C ARG A 287 -9.37 -10.97 -6.14
N SER A 288 -9.27 -11.22 -4.84
CA SER A 288 -9.24 -12.58 -4.27
C SER A 288 -10.59 -13.31 -4.28
N ARG A 289 -11.69 -12.64 -4.65
CA ARG A 289 -13.01 -13.25 -4.88
C ARG A 289 -13.45 -13.01 -6.31
N VAL A 290 -13.46 -14.06 -7.13
CA VAL A 290 -13.88 -13.99 -8.54
C VAL A 290 -15.29 -14.55 -8.68
N PHE A 291 -16.21 -13.73 -9.18
CA PHE A 291 -17.60 -14.08 -9.48
C PHE A 291 -17.75 -14.18 -10.99
N VAL A 292 -18.13 -15.35 -11.48
CA VAL A 292 -18.25 -15.63 -12.92
C VAL A 292 -19.67 -16.04 -13.27
N GLU A 293 -20.27 -15.39 -14.27
CA GLU A 293 -21.61 -15.78 -14.74
C GLU A 293 -21.60 -17.24 -15.22
N ARG A 294 -22.58 -18.04 -14.76
CA ARG A 294 -22.56 -19.50 -14.88
C ARG A 294 -22.34 -20.01 -16.32
N GLY A 295 -22.90 -19.32 -17.30
CA GLY A 295 -22.79 -19.74 -18.69
C GLY A 295 -21.37 -19.84 -19.24
N ILE A 296 -20.40 -19.16 -18.61
CA ILE A 296 -18.99 -19.17 -19.00
C ILE A 296 -18.07 -19.75 -17.92
N TYR A 297 -18.61 -20.19 -16.78
CA TYR A 297 -17.84 -20.52 -15.57
C TYR A 297 -16.74 -21.57 -15.83
N GLU A 298 -17.11 -22.72 -16.39
CA GLU A 298 -16.15 -23.83 -16.60
C GLU A 298 -15.01 -23.41 -17.55
N ALA A 299 -15.35 -22.75 -18.67
CA ALA A 299 -14.36 -22.30 -19.64
C ALA A 299 -13.46 -21.18 -19.07
N PHE A 300 -14.04 -20.30 -18.25
CA PHE A 300 -13.28 -19.26 -17.54
C PHE A 300 -12.29 -19.88 -16.54
N VAL A 301 -12.74 -20.83 -15.71
CA VAL A 301 -11.90 -21.52 -14.72
C VAL A 301 -10.75 -22.24 -15.41
N GLU A 302 -11.03 -23.02 -16.48
CA GLU A 302 -9.99 -23.71 -17.24
C GLU A 302 -8.90 -22.75 -17.72
N LYS A 303 -9.32 -21.63 -18.35
CA LYS A 303 -8.41 -20.63 -18.88
C LYS A 303 -7.65 -19.88 -17.77
N PHE A 304 -8.32 -19.52 -16.69
CA PHE A 304 -7.70 -18.87 -15.52
C PHE A 304 -6.63 -19.77 -14.89
N VAL A 305 -6.91 -21.07 -14.70
CA VAL A 305 -5.95 -22.04 -14.16
C VAL A 305 -4.76 -22.22 -15.11
N ALA A 306 -5.03 -22.30 -16.42
CA ALA A 306 -3.96 -22.38 -17.42
C ALA A 306 -3.05 -21.13 -17.40
N ALA A 307 -3.62 -19.94 -17.25
CA ALA A 307 -2.87 -18.69 -17.11
C ALA A 307 -2.08 -18.65 -15.78
N THR A 308 -2.70 -19.10 -14.67
CA THR A 308 -2.02 -19.18 -13.36
C THR A 308 -0.80 -20.10 -13.41
N ARG A 309 -0.91 -21.24 -14.06
CA ARG A 309 0.22 -22.21 -14.20
C ARG A 309 1.40 -21.68 -15.02
N LYS A 310 1.20 -20.65 -15.85
CA LYS A 310 2.25 -20.02 -16.63
C LYS A 310 3.04 -18.97 -15.85
N LEU A 311 2.56 -18.56 -14.67
CA LEU A 311 3.24 -17.56 -13.87
C LEU A 311 4.60 -18.07 -13.42
N ILE A 312 5.61 -17.25 -13.61
CA ILE A 312 7.01 -17.57 -13.23
C ILE A 312 7.20 -17.14 -11.78
N VAL A 313 7.27 -18.13 -10.89
CA VAL A 313 7.63 -17.94 -9.49
C VAL A 313 9.12 -18.23 -9.35
N GLY A 314 9.89 -17.29 -8.79
CA GLY A 314 11.33 -17.48 -8.79
C GLY A 314 12.11 -16.43 -8.01
N ASP A 315 13.43 -16.40 -8.23
CA ASP A 315 14.34 -15.40 -7.69
C ASP A 315 13.87 -14.00 -8.12
N PRO A 316 13.55 -13.10 -7.17
CA PRO A 316 13.01 -11.78 -7.47
C PRO A 316 14.00 -10.87 -8.22
N THR A 317 15.28 -11.19 -8.23
CA THR A 317 16.30 -10.43 -8.99
C THR A 317 16.29 -10.71 -10.49
N GLN A 318 15.61 -11.78 -10.93
CA GLN A 318 15.53 -12.15 -12.34
C GLN A 318 14.41 -11.41 -13.05
N GLU A 319 14.69 -10.83 -14.21
CA GLU A 319 13.73 -10.05 -15.03
C GLU A 319 12.47 -10.84 -15.42
N ALA A 320 12.58 -12.16 -15.57
CA ALA A 320 11.47 -13.02 -15.95
C ALA A 320 10.56 -13.38 -14.77
N THR A 321 10.98 -13.15 -13.52
CA THR A 321 10.20 -13.50 -12.32
C THR A 321 8.99 -12.58 -12.20
N GLN A 322 7.81 -13.18 -12.08
CA GLN A 322 6.54 -12.48 -11.89
C GLN A 322 6.07 -12.54 -10.44
N LEU A 323 6.42 -13.60 -9.71
CA LEU A 323 6.07 -13.79 -8.32
C LEU A 323 7.32 -14.13 -7.51
N GLY A 324 7.62 -13.29 -6.52
CA GLY A 324 8.67 -13.52 -5.54
C GLY A 324 8.18 -14.36 -4.34
N PRO A 325 8.96 -14.39 -3.24
CA PRO A 325 8.55 -15.02 -2.00
C PRO A 325 7.50 -14.18 -1.24
N LEU A 326 6.85 -14.77 -0.24
CA LEU A 326 6.19 -14.05 0.83
C LEU A 326 7.24 -13.33 1.70
N VAL A 327 6.87 -12.21 2.30
CA VAL A 327 7.83 -11.31 2.99
C VAL A 327 8.53 -11.96 4.20
N SER A 328 7.93 -12.98 4.81
CA SER A 328 8.47 -13.61 6.03
C SER A 328 7.94 -15.00 6.26
N ALA A 329 8.61 -15.76 7.12
CA ALA A 329 8.14 -17.07 7.61
C ALA A 329 6.77 -16.99 8.29
N SER A 330 6.51 -15.94 9.05
CA SER A 330 5.23 -15.74 9.73
C SER A 330 4.09 -15.47 8.73
N GLN A 331 4.35 -14.69 7.67
CA GLN A 331 3.36 -14.45 6.62
C GLN A 331 3.08 -15.75 5.85
N ARG A 332 4.10 -16.53 5.52
CA ARG A 332 3.91 -17.85 4.89
C ARG A 332 3.06 -18.76 5.76
N ALA A 333 3.38 -18.87 7.05
CA ALA A 333 2.61 -19.70 7.98
C ALA A 333 1.14 -19.26 8.09
N SER A 334 0.88 -17.96 8.10
CA SER A 334 -0.49 -17.43 8.09
C SER A 334 -1.26 -17.84 6.85
N VAL A 335 -0.67 -17.75 5.66
CA VAL A 335 -1.33 -18.17 4.41
C VAL A 335 -1.57 -19.69 4.40
N GLU A 336 -0.60 -20.47 4.86
CA GLU A 336 -0.72 -21.93 4.97
C GLU A 336 -1.86 -22.35 5.90
N ASP A 337 -2.07 -21.65 7.01
CA ASP A 337 -3.19 -21.90 7.93
C ASP A 337 -4.55 -21.73 7.22
N PHE A 338 -4.71 -20.72 6.36
CA PHE A 338 -5.89 -20.58 5.52
C PHE A 338 -6.08 -21.75 4.54
N LEU A 339 -4.99 -22.17 3.89
CA LEU A 339 -5.04 -23.29 2.93
C LEU A 339 -5.36 -24.62 3.62
N ASP A 340 -4.81 -24.85 4.80
CA ASP A 340 -5.07 -26.05 5.60
C ASP A 340 -6.51 -26.08 6.12
N ASP A 341 -7.05 -24.92 6.52
CA ASP A 341 -8.47 -24.79 6.87
C ASP A 341 -9.36 -25.13 5.66
N ALA A 342 -9.05 -24.58 4.49
CA ALA A 342 -9.79 -24.90 3.25
C ALA A 342 -9.72 -26.39 2.90
N ARG A 343 -8.56 -27.05 3.05
CA ARG A 343 -8.42 -28.51 2.84
C ARG A 343 -9.27 -29.32 3.82
N LYS A 344 -9.26 -28.96 5.11
CA LYS A 344 -10.06 -29.62 6.16
C LYS A 344 -11.56 -29.49 5.87
N GLN A 345 -12.00 -28.41 5.24
CA GLN A 345 -13.38 -28.18 4.87
C GLN A 345 -13.77 -28.79 3.51
N GLY A 346 -12.85 -29.52 2.85
CA GLY A 346 -13.11 -30.18 1.59
C GLY A 346 -13.17 -29.23 0.37
N THR A 347 -12.65 -28.02 0.47
CA THR A 347 -12.58 -27.08 -0.65
C THR A 347 -11.75 -27.67 -1.78
N LYS A 348 -12.22 -27.55 -3.03
CA LYS A 348 -11.54 -28.04 -4.21
C LYS A 348 -10.41 -27.11 -4.64
N PHE A 349 -9.21 -27.63 -4.74
CA PHE A 349 -8.04 -26.94 -5.28
C PHE A 349 -7.90 -27.28 -6.78
N ALA A 350 -8.03 -26.28 -7.64
CA ALA A 350 -7.80 -26.44 -9.08
C ALA A 350 -6.31 -26.43 -9.42
N CYS A 351 -5.49 -25.70 -8.65
CA CYS A 351 -4.03 -25.77 -8.70
C CYS A 351 -3.39 -25.14 -7.47
N GLY A 352 -2.11 -25.41 -7.25
CA GLY A 352 -1.22 -24.74 -6.31
C GLY A 352 -1.50 -24.97 -4.82
N GLY A 353 -0.97 -24.04 -4.01
CA GLY A 353 -1.13 -24.06 -2.56
C GLY A 353 -0.11 -24.94 -1.83
N ASN A 354 0.99 -25.30 -2.48
CA ASN A 354 2.06 -26.06 -1.88
C ASN A 354 3.28 -25.17 -1.64
N ARG A 355 4.08 -25.53 -0.63
CA ARG A 355 5.43 -24.95 -0.49
C ARG A 355 6.29 -25.42 -1.63
N PHE A 356 7.11 -24.52 -2.14
CA PHE A 356 8.25 -24.94 -2.93
C PHE A 356 9.42 -24.00 -2.65
N GLY A 357 10.62 -24.46 -2.90
CA GLY A 357 11.80 -23.63 -2.87
C GLY A 357 12.29 -23.39 -4.29
N VAL A 358 12.93 -22.27 -4.51
CA VAL A 358 13.58 -21.92 -5.77
C VAL A 358 15.06 -22.21 -5.64
N PRO A 359 15.66 -23.01 -6.54
CA PRO A 359 17.12 -23.17 -6.57
C PRO A 359 17.79 -21.81 -6.88
N PRO A 360 18.99 -21.53 -6.35
CA PRO A 360 19.66 -20.24 -6.48
C PRO A 360 19.91 -19.73 -7.91
N SER A 361 19.63 -20.51 -8.92
CA SER A 361 19.93 -20.18 -10.33
C SER A 361 18.87 -20.58 -11.36
N GLY A 362 17.62 -20.86 -10.99
CA GLY A 362 16.68 -21.35 -11.99
C GLY A 362 15.21 -21.31 -11.61
N GLY A 363 14.39 -21.17 -12.63
CA GLY A 363 12.94 -21.23 -12.54
C GLY A 363 12.40 -22.67 -12.35
N ARG A 364 11.10 -22.80 -12.49
CA ARG A 364 10.23 -23.98 -12.21
C ARG A 364 10.69 -25.33 -12.79
N ASP A 365 11.53 -25.36 -13.83
CA ASP A 365 11.96 -26.56 -14.53
C ASP A 365 13.30 -27.14 -14.06
N ALA A 366 13.91 -26.55 -13.03
CA ALA A 366 15.11 -27.12 -12.42
C ALA A 366 14.70 -28.26 -11.47
N GLU A 367 14.88 -29.51 -11.89
CA GLU A 367 14.80 -30.67 -10.98
C GLU A 367 15.69 -30.40 -9.76
N PRO A 368 15.18 -30.66 -8.52
CA PRO A 368 16.02 -30.51 -7.33
C PRO A 368 17.25 -31.43 -7.48
N PRO A 369 18.44 -30.92 -7.24
CA PRO A 369 19.64 -31.77 -7.32
C PRO A 369 19.50 -32.93 -6.34
N GLU A 370 19.74 -34.15 -6.80
CA GLU A 370 19.81 -35.35 -5.95
C GLU A 370 20.80 -35.10 -4.81
N GLY A 371 20.28 -35.02 -3.57
CA GLY A 371 21.08 -34.74 -2.37
C GLY A 371 21.30 -33.26 -2.04
N GLY A 372 20.55 -32.33 -2.69
CA GLY A 372 20.67 -30.89 -2.49
C GLY A 372 20.09 -30.38 -1.17
N THR A 373 20.70 -29.30 -0.66
CA THR A 373 20.20 -28.47 0.43
C THR A 373 18.73 -28.11 0.19
N PRO A 374 17.87 -28.08 1.24
CA PRO A 374 16.46 -27.73 1.06
C PRO A 374 16.37 -26.36 0.37
N ASN A 375 15.52 -26.28 -0.63
CA ASN A 375 15.21 -25.05 -1.35
C ASN A 375 14.86 -23.95 -0.35
N LYS A 376 15.61 -22.85 -0.34
CA LYS A 376 15.43 -21.70 0.57
C LYS A 376 14.38 -20.73 0.04
N GLY A 377 13.89 -19.88 0.92
CA GLY A 377 12.95 -18.80 0.64
C GLY A 377 11.50 -19.10 1.05
N PHE A 378 10.75 -18.02 1.30
CA PHE A 378 9.37 -18.13 1.78
C PHE A 378 8.36 -18.28 0.62
N TYR A 379 8.67 -19.13 -0.36
CA TYR A 379 7.85 -19.31 -1.56
C TYR A 379 6.63 -20.19 -1.32
N LEU A 380 5.53 -19.83 -2.00
CA LEU A 380 4.27 -20.57 -2.01
C LEU A 380 3.66 -20.53 -3.41
N GLU A 381 3.16 -21.66 -3.88
CA GLU A 381 2.46 -21.74 -5.18
C GLU A 381 1.15 -20.97 -5.15
N PRO A 382 0.82 -20.20 -6.22
CA PRO A 382 -0.50 -19.58 -6.35
C PRO A 382 -1.63 -20.63 -6.31
N ALA A 383 -2.58 -20.45 -5.39
CA ALA A 383 -3.69 -21.37 -5.16
C ALA A 383 -5.00 -20.87 -5.76
N VAL A 384 -5.68 -21.71 -6.53
CA VAL A 384 -7.00 -21.46 -7.07
C VAL A 384 -8.01 -22.41 -6.39
N LEU A 385 -8.93 -21.83 -5.62
CA LEU A 385 -9.96 -22.51 -4.86
C LEU A 385 -11.31 -22.42 -5.58
N LEU A 386 -11.98 -23.56 -5.75
CA LEU A 386 -13.30 -23.67 -6.36
C LEU A 386 -14.31 -24.24 -5.35
N ASP A 387 -15.60 -24.05 -5.63
CA ASP A 387 -16.69 -24.57 -4.82
C ASP A 387 -16.56 -24.16 -3.33
N VAL A 388 -16.06 -22.93 -3.11
CA VAL A 388 -15.80 -22.42 -1.75
C VAL A 388 -17.11 -22.08 -1.06
N ASP A 389 -17.35 -22.67 0.10
CA ASP A 389 -18.47 -22.28 0.94
C ASP A 389 -18.25 -20.83 1.46
N LYS A 390 -19.28 -20.00 1.31
CA LYS A 390 -19.23 -18.58 1.68
C LYS A 390 -19.08 -18.32 3.19
N SER A 391 -19.24 -19.35 4.02
CA SER A 391 -18.97 -19.30 5.46
C SER A 391 -17.49 -19.48 5.83
N THR A 392 -16.66 -19.98 4.89
CA THR A 392 -15.25 -20.28 5.14
C THR A 392 -14.39 -19.03 5.36
N ARG A 393 -13.29 -19.21 6.07
CA ARG A 393 -12.31 -18.12 6.29
C ARG A 393 -11.73 -17.64 4.97
N CYS A 394 -11.38 -18.52 4.05
CA CYS A 394 -10.84 -18.17 2.74
C CYS A 394 -11.77 -17.23 1.93
N TRP A 395 -13.08 -17.33 2.11
CA TRP A 395 -14.05 -16.45 1.47
C TRP A 395 -14.22 -15.12 2.19
N ARG A 396 -14.21 -15.12 3.51
CA ARG A 396 -14.62 -13.98 4.34
C ARG A 396 -13.48 -13.07 4.76
N GLU A 397 -12.32 -13.66 5.07
CA GLU A 397 -11.17 -12.94 5.64
C GLU A 397 -10.13 -12.59 4.57
N GLU A 398 -9.36 -11.55 4.81
CA GLU A 398 -8.21 -11.19 3.98
C GLU A 398 -7.08 -12.20 4.22
N ILE A 399 -6.62 -12.88 3.16
CA ILE A 399 -5.56 -13.90 3.27
C ILE A 399 -4.16 -13.27 3.20
N PHE A 400 -4.03 -12.22 2.39
CA PHE A 400 -2.80 -11.48 2.14
C PHE A 400 -1.68 -12.39 1.61
N GLY A 401 -2.02 -13.24 0.65
CA GLY A 401 -1.16 -14.23 0.02
C GLY A 401 -1.74 -14.72 -1.31
N PRO A 402 -1.03 -15.60 -2.03
CA PRO A 402 -1.36 -15.98 -3.39
C PRO A 402 -2.54 -17.00 -3.45
N VAL A 403 -3.72 -16.58 -3.00
CA VAL A 403 -4.91 -17.43 -2.93
C VAL A 403 -6.13 -16.71 -3.50
N VAL A 404 -6.86 -17.36 -4.41
CA VAL A 404 -8.10 -16.86 -5.01
C VAL A 404 -9.24 -17.86 -4.85
N CYS A 405 -10.45 -17.34 -4.63
CA CYS A 405 -11.68 -18.10 -4.64
C CYS A 405 -12.49 -17.74 -5.90
N ILE A 406 -12.89 -18.72 -6.71
CA ILE A 406 -13.70 -18.51 -7.91
C ILE A 406 -15.06 -19.22 -7.71
N VAL A 407 -16.14 -18.47 -7.86
CA VAL A 407 -17.50 -18.98 -7.69
C VAL A 407 -18.40 -18.56 -8.86
N PRO A 408 -19.35 -19.42 -9.27
CA PRO A 408 -20.33 -19.04 -10.26
C PRO A 408 -21.46 -18.19 -9.65
N PHE A 409 -22.13 -17.38 -10.51
CA PHE A 409 -23.40 -16.75 -10.18
C PHE A 409 -24.40 -16.89 -11.33
N ASP A 410 -25.70 -16.93 -10.99
CA ASP A 410 -26.80 -17.00 -11.95
C ASP A 410 -27.64 -15.71 -11.94
N ASP A 411 -27.72 -15.05 -10.79
CA ASP A 411 -28.54 -13.85 -10.56
C ASP A 411 -27.69 -12.66 -10.14
N GLU A 412 -27.81 -11.54 -10.87
CA GLU A 412 -27.04 -10.30 -10.61
C GLU A 412 -27.33 -9.74 -9.21
N ALA A 413 -28.60 -9.78 -8.78
CA ALA A 413 -28.98 -9.20 -7.48
C ALA A 413 -28.42 -10.05 -6.32
N GLN A 414 -28.42 -11.40 -6.46
CA GLN A 414 -27.78 -12.26 -5.47
C GLN A 414 -26.26 -12.09 -5.46
N MET A 415 -25.63 -11.99 -6.62
CA MET A 415 -24.19 -11.73 -6.73
C MET A 415 -23.83 -10.40 -6.05
N LEU A 416 -24.59 -9.34 -6.25
CA LEU A 416 -24.36 -8.05 -5.58
C LEU A 416 -24.50 -8.13 -4.05
N ARG A 417 -25.47 -8.94 -3.54
CA ARG A 417 -25.56 -9.21 -2.09
C ARG A 417 -24.30 -9.91 -1.57
N ASP A 418 -23.83 -10.93 -2.28
CA ASP A 418 -22.65 -11.71 -1.92
C ASP A 418 -21.35 -10.89 -1.99
N VAL A 419 -21.26 -9.96 -2.93
CA VAL A 419 -20.16 -9.00 -3.02
C VAL A 419 -20.16 -8.08 -1.79
N ASN A 420 -21.32 -7.52 -1.46
CA ASN A 420 -21.45 -6.44 -0.46
C ASN A 420 -21.54 -6.93 1.00
N VAL A 421 -21.76 -8.22 1.25
CA VAL A 421 -21.81 -8.78 2.62
C VAL A 421 -20.46 -8.71 3.34
N SER A 422 -19.36 -8.58 2.57
CA SER A 422 -18.02 -8.42 3.14
C SER A 422 -17.93 -7.16 4.01
N PRO A 423 -17.25 -7.21 5.17
CA PRO A 423 -16.96 -6.01 5.96
C PRO A 423 -16.01 -5.06 5.24
N TYR A 424 -15.32 -5.52 4.23
CA TYR A 424 -14.39 -4.75 3.41
C TYR A 424 -15.08 -4.06 2.23
N GLY A 425 -14.39 -3.07 1.66
CA GLY A 425 -14.85 -2.35 0.47
C GLY A 425 -13.74 -1.48 -0.13
N LEU A 426 -12.55 -2.06 -0.39
CA LEU A 426 -11.43 -1.28 -0.92
C LEU A 426 -11.52 -1.12 -2.44
N SER A 427 -11.44 -2.22 -3.16
CA SER A 427 -11.32 -2.19 -4.62
C SER A 427 -12.21 -3.24 -5.28
N GLY A 428 -12.25 -3.27 -6.62
CA GLY A 428 -12.97 -4.28 -7.40
C GLY A 428 -12.84 -4.10 -8.90
N SER A 429 -13.19 -5.14 -9.66
CA SER A 429 -13.21 -5.13 -11.14
C SER A 429 -14.54 -5.67 -11.65
N ILE A 430 -15.04 -5.09 -12.76
CA ILE A 430 -16.29 -5.46 -13.42
C ILE A 430 -16.00 -5.65 -14.90
N TRP A 431 -16.36 -6.80 -15.45
CA TRP A 431 -16.17 -7.14 -16.86
C TRP A 431 -17.51 -7.37 -17.54
N THR A 432 -17.85 -6.49 -18.47
CA THR A 432 -19.06 -6.56 -19.31
C THR A 432 -18.93 -5.62 -20.50
N ASN A 433 -19.49 -5.97 -21.64
CA ASN A 433 -19.59 -5.08 -22.81
C ASN A 433 -20.84 -4.18 -22.79
N ASN A 434 -21.74 -4.39 -21.81
CA ASN A 434 -22.93 -3.56 -21.64
C ASN A 434 -22.65 -2.41 -20.66
N ILE A 435 -22.50 -1.19 -21.20
CA ILE A 435 -22.18 0.01 -20.40
C ILE A 435 -23.24 0.31 -19.34
N SER A 436 -24.53 0.10 -19.63
CA SER A 436 -25.59 0.32 -18.65
C SER A 436 -25.48 -0.64 -17.47
N ARG A 437 -25.15 -1.91 -17.72
CA ARG A 437 -24.84 -2.90 -16.69
C ARG A 437 -23.61 -2.49 -15.89
N ALA A 438 -22.51 -2.14 -16.59
CA ALA A 438 -21.27 -1.72 -15.95
C ALA A 438 -21.50 -0.60 -14.91
N LEU A 439 -22.21 0.46 -15.32
CA LEU A 439 -22.49 1.61 -14.44
C LEU A 439 -23.48 1.25 -13.32
N ARG A 440 -24.48 0.44 -13.58
CA ARG A 440 -25.45 -0.02 -12.56
C ARG A 440 -24.74 -0.85 -11.49
N VAL A 441 -23.93 -1.83 -11.91
CA VAL A 441 -23.17 -2.70 -10.98
C VAL A 441 -22.13 -1.89 -10.22
N ALA A 442 -21.39 -1.00 -10.89
CA ALA A 442 -20.40 -0.14 -10.23
C ALA A 442 -21.02 0.75 -9.14
N ARG A 443 -22.23 1.29 -9.36
CA ARG A 443 -22.96 2.07 -8.32
C ARG A 443 -23.47 1.21 -7.17
N ALA A 444 -23.73 -0.07 -7.41
CA ALA A 444 -24.27 -0.98 -6.40
C ALA A 444 -23.17 -1.63 -5.55
N VAL A 445 -21.95 -1.79 -6.07
CA VAL A 445 -20.82 -2.35 -5.34
C VAL A 445 -20.29 -1.33 -4.33
N GLN A 446 -20.22 -1.74 -3.06
CA GLN A 446 -19.74 -0.89 -1.96
C GLN A 446 -18.22 -0.97 -1.82
N SER A 447 -17.50 -0.42 -2.80
CA SER A 447 -16.04 -0.31 -2.81
C SER A 447 -15.61 1.09 -3.22
N GLY A 448 -14.49 1.55 -2.66
CA GLY A 448 -14.00 2.90 -2.90
C GLY A 448 -13.36 3.09 -4.27
N VAL A 449 -12.82 2.02 -4.87
CA VAL A 449 -12.16 2.04 -6.18
C VAL A 449 -12.65 0.88 -7.03
N LEU A 450 -13.18 1.18 -8.22
CA LEU A 450 -13.66 0.18 -9.15
C LEU A 450 -13.09 0.42 -10.55
N SER A 451 -12.73 -0.65 -11.24
CA SER A 451 -12.34 -0.62 -12.65
C SER A 451 -13.32 -1.41 -13.50
N ILE A 452 -13.57 -0.94 -14.73
CA ILE A 452 -14.44 -1.61 -15.72
C ILE A 452 -13.56 -2.10 -16.85
N ASN A 453 -13.69 -3.37 -17.21
CA ASN A 453 -12.88 -4.06 -18.23
C ASN A 453 -11.36 -3.89 -18.06
N SER A 454 -10.94 -3.80 -16.78
CA SER A 454 -9.55 -3.61 -16.36
C SER A 454 -9.38 -4.07 -14.92
N HIS A 455 -8.12 -4.22 -14.48
CA HIS A 455 -7.74 -4.40 -13.09
C HIS A 455 -6.98 -3.19 -12.52
N SER A 456 -6.73 -2.17 -13.34
CA SER A 456 -6.05 -0.95 -12.90
C SER A 456 -6.93 -0.17 -11.93
N SER A 457 -6.45 0.06 -10.72
CA SER A 457 -7.20 0.74 -9.66
C SER A 457 -6.43 1.89 -9.00
N VAL A 458 -5.15 2.03 -9.30
CA VAL A 458 -4.29 3.06 -8.71
C VAL A 458 -3.86 4.05 -9.79
N HIS A 459 -4.28 5.30 -9.64
CA HIS A 459 -3.88 6.43 -10.46
C HIS A 459 -3.53 7.59 -9.54
N VAL A 460 -2.37 8.21 -9.74
CA VAL A 460 -1.88 9.29 -8.86
C VAL A 460 -2.88 10.46 -8.79
N GLU A 461 -3.58 10.69 -9.90
CA GLU A 461 -4.53 11.79 -10.08
C GLU A 461 -5.93 11.52 -9.47
N ALA A 462 -6.22 10.25 -9.15
CA ALA A 462 -7.52 9.83 -8.66
C ALA A 462 -7.49 9.51 -7.16
N PRO A 463 -8.58 9.79 -6.40
CA PRO A 463 -8.62 9.45 -4.99
C PRO A 463 -8.64 7.92 -4.79
N PHE A 464 -7.80 7.43 -3.89
CA PHE A 464 -7.70 6.04 -3.50
C PHE A 464 -8.14 5.87 -2.05
N GLY A 465 -8.92 4.83 -1.75
CA GLY A 465 -9.31 4.49 -0.38
C GLY A 465 -10.60 3.67 -0.31
N GLY A 466 -10.79 3.05 0.85
CA GLY A 466 -11.85 2.06 1.08
C GLY A 466 -13.16 2.62 1.60
N TYR A 467 -14.20 1.78 1.52
CA TYR A 467 -15.47 1.87 2.23
C TYR A 467 -15.42 0.93 3.44
N LYS A 468 -16.36 1.07 4.34
CA LYS A 468 -16.54 0.18 5.51
C LYS A 468 -15.24 0.00 6.31
N GLN A 469 -14.86 -1.26 6.61
CA GLN A 469 -13.64 -1.55 7.37
C GLN A 469 -12.35 -1.51 6.53
N SER A 470 -12.43 -1.17 5.25
CA SER A 470 -11.25 -0.93 4.43
C SER A 470 -10.66 0.47 4.59
N GLY A 471 -11.31 1.37 5.31
CA GLY A 471 -10.64 2.60 5.70
C GLY A 471 -11.50 3.84 5.80
N LEU A 472 -10.82 4.94 6.10
CA LEU A 472 -11.37 6.28 6.30
C LEU A 472 -10.45 7.32 5.67
N GLY A 473 -11.01 8.29 4.96
CA GLY A 473 -10.25 9.28 4.20
C GLY A 473 -9.85 8.76 2.82
N ARG A 474 -8.92 9.46 2.17
CA ARG A 474 -8.40 9.09 0.85
C ARG A 474 -6.93 9.44 0.76
N ASP A 475 -6.15 8.56 0.16
CA ASP A 475 -4.84 8.84 -0.37
C ASP A 475 -4.98 9.18 -1.87
N LEU A 476 -3.96 9.76 -2.48
CA LEU A 476 -3.89 10.19 -3.87
C LEU A 476 -4.93 11.24 -4.31
N GLY A 477 -4.79 11.72 -5.54
CA GLY A 477 -5.59 12.83 -6.06
C GLY A 477 -5.54 14.08 -5.21
N MET A 478 -6.37 15.06 -5.51
CA MET A 478 -6.50 16.28 -4.72
C MET A 478 -7.12 16.03 -3.33
N ALA A 479 -7.93 14.97 -3.20
CA ALA A 479 -8.56 14.59 -1.94
C ALA A 479 -7.53 14.32 -0.81
N ALA A 480 -6.35 13.80 -1.14
CA ALA A 480 -5.28 13.63 -0.16
C ALA A 480 -4.79 14.98 0.39
N MET A 481 -4.55 15.98 -0.48
CA MET A 481 -4.13 17.32 -0.02
C MET A 481 -5.19 17.97 0.87
N GLU A 482 -6.47 17.79 0.54
CA GLU A 482 -7.58 18.24 1.40
C GLU A 482 -7.50 17.59 2.79
N GLY A 483 -7.21 16.28 2.82
CA GLY A 483 -7.03 15.53 4.06
C GLY A 483 -5.81 15.94 4.89
N TYR A 484 -4.85 16.68 4.33
CA TYR A 484 -3.65 17.21 5.00
C TYR A 484 -3.72 18.71 5.26
N SER A 485 -4.90 19.33 5.17
CA SER A 485 -5.10 20.75 5.41
C SER A 485 -6.30 21.03 6.32
N GLU A 486 -6.25 22.16 7.03
CA GLU A 486 -7.42 22.73 7.71
C GLU A 486 -8.04 23.82 6.84
N LEU A 487 -9.37 23.89 6.84
CA LEU A 487 -10.12 24.92 6.16
C LEU A 487 -10.51 26.01 7.18
N LYS A 488 -10.03 27.23 6.97
CA LYS A 488 -10.37 28.39 7.81
C LYS A 488 -11.26 29.34 7.02
N ASN A 489 -12.39 29.75 7.61
CA ASN A 489 -13.24 30.79 7.07
C ASN A 489 -12.87 32.15 7.67
N ILE A 490 -12.80 33.20 6.84
CA ILE A 490 -12.55 34.57 7.25
C ILE A 490 -13.60 35.48 6.63
N TYR A 491 -14.31 36.21 7.49
CA TYR A 491 -15.28 37.22 7.09
C TYR A 491 -14.76 38.63 7.42
N VAL A 492 -14.79 39.52 6.44
CA VAL A 492 -14.48 40.95 6.59
C VAL A 492 -15.79 41.70 6.41
N ALA A 493 -16.21 42.40 7.45
CA ALA A 493 -17.38 43.27 7.38
C ALA A 493 -17.08 44.53 6.56
N GLU A 494 -18.11 45.07 5.88
CA GLU A 494 -18.06 46.39 5.24
C GLU A 494 -18.08 47.51 6.28
#